data_b6bfe6be667fdc88c9819f484d7591a2
#
_entry.id   b6bfe6be667fdc88c9819f484d7591a2
#
_cell.length_a   1.000
_cell.length_b   1.000
_cell.length_c   1.000
_cell.angle_alpha   90.00
_cell.angle_beta   90.00
_cell.angle_gamma   90.00
#
_symmetry.space_group_name_H-M   'P 1'
#
loop_
_entity.id
_entity.type
_entity.pdbx_description
1 polymer ?
#
loop_
_entity_poly.entity_id
_entity_poly.type
_entity_poly.pdbx_seq_one_letter_code
_entity_poly.pdbx_strand_id
1 'polypeptide(L)'
;MKLIRTATEPAPSLKKEGTGDAIDRRTFLKRSGVTLGGAAAAAAIAPTMMRKAEAATIPSGGDGTKTVRTVCTHCSVGCGINAEVNNGVWVGQEPAFDHPFNLGAHCAKGAAVREHGHGERRLKYPTKLVGGKWVRISWEEAINEIGDQMLQIREQSSPDSVYWLGSAKFNNEQSYLFRKFYALWGSNNGDHQARICHSTTVAGVANTWGYGAMTNSYNDIHNSKAMLVIGGNPAEAHPVSLVHLMRAKERNNAPLIVIDPRFTRTAAHADLYLKIRPGTDVAIIWGMMWHIFQNGWEDKEFIHQRVWGMDEIRKEVANWTPDVTYDVTGVREELVYQAAKMMADNRPSTFIWCMGGTQHTIGNNNTRAYCNFQLALGNMGKSGGGTNIFRGHDNVQGATDFCILSHSLPGYYGLSAGAWKHWSRVWDLDYEWVKGRFDQASYEGTAEKPKYAMNSAGIPVSRWIDGVLEEKDNIAQKDNIRAMVLWGHAPNSQSRGLEQKKAFEKLDLLVVIDPY
;
A
#
# COMPACT_ATOMS: atom_id res chain seq x y z
N MET A 1 -28.04 -8.16 13.37
CA MET A 1 -28.22 -6.77 13.77
C MET A 1 -28.72 -6.00 12.55
N LYS A 2 -30.01 -5.66 12.50
CA LYS A 2 -30.60 -4.94 11.37
C LYS A 2 -30.31 -3.45 11.52
N LEU A 3 -29.66 -2.86 10.52
CA LEU A 3 -29.48 -1.41 10.43
C LEU A 3 -30.84 -0.77 10.12
N ILE A 4 -31.36 0.01 11.04
CA ILE A 4 -32.56 0.83 10.86
C ILE A 4 -32.13 2.10 10.14
N ARG A 5 -32.63 2.28 8.91
CA ARG A 5 -32.57 3.58 8.21
C ARG A 5 -33.58 4.51 8.88
N THR A 6 -33.11 5.53 9.56
CA THR A 6 -33.94 6.69 9.89
C THR A 6 -34.06 7.57 8.63
N ALA A 7 -35.29 7.73 8.16
CA ALA A 7 -35.60 8.69 7.10
C ALA A 7 -35.37 10.10 7.67
N THR A 8 -34.46 10.86 7.08
CA THR A 8 -34.34 12.30 7.32
C THR A 8 -35.35 13.01 6.47
N GLU A 9 -36.18 13.82 7.11
CA GLU A 9 -37.10 14.73 6.44
C GLU A 9 -36.36 15.67 5.47
N PRO A 10 -36.98 16.05 4.32
CA PRO A 10 -36.33 16.96 3.39
C PRO A 10 -36.22 18.36 4.02
N ALA A 11 -35.06 18.95 3.92
CA ALA A 11 -34.80 20.31 4.35
C ALA A 11 -35.78 21.29 3.63
N PRO A 12 -36.26 22.34 4.33
CA PRO A 12 -37.19 23.31 3.72
C PRO A 12 -36.53 24.05 2.57
N SER A 13 -37.24 24.15 1.46
CA SER A 13 -36.83 24.87 0.27
C SER A 13 -36.69 26.36 0.58
N LEU A 14 -35.47 26.91 0.49
CA LEU A 14 -35.27 28.36 0.46
C LEU A 14 -35.93 28.94 -0.77
N LYS A 15 -36.95 29.79 -0.55
CA LYS A 15 -37.56 30.59 -1.60
C LYS A 15 -36.51 31.53 -2.20
N LYS A 16 -36.28 31.40 -3.50
CA LYS A 16 -35.53 32.37 -4.29
C LYS A 16 -36.35 33.65 -4.43
N GLU A 17 -35.95 34.71 -3.77
CA GLU A 17 -36.21 36.09 -4.22
C GLU A 17 -34.87 36.67 -4.67
N GLY A 18 -34.79 37.07 -5.92
CA GLY A 18 -33.64 37.76 -6.49
C GLY A 18 -33.49 37.50 -7.97
N THR A 19 -34.07 38.40 -8.77
CA THR A 19 -33.97 38.52 -10.21
C THR A 19 -32.49 38.68 -10.63
N GLY A 20 -31.95 37.64 -11.20
CA GLY A 20 -30.70 37.64 -11.94
C GLY A 20 -30.66 36.36 -12.77
N ASP A 21 -30.78 36.51 -14.10
CA ASP A 21 -30.73 35.41 -15.05
C ASP A 21 -29.50 34.54 -14.78
N ALA A 22 -29.70 33.32 -14.30
CA ALA A 22 -28.66 32.32 -14.16
C ALA A 22 -28.15 31.98 -15.56
N ILE A 23 -26.98 32.52 -15.89
CA ILE A 23 -26.31 32.24 -17.16
C ILE A 23 -25.87 30.76 -17.12
N ASP A 24 -26.47 29.94 -18.00
CA ASP A 24 -26.03 28.57 -18.18
C ASP A 24 -24.59 28.53 -18.72
N ARG A 25 -23.92 27.41 -18.52
CA ARG A 25 -22.49 27.22 -18.91
C ARG A 25 -22.26 27.49 -20.40
N ARG A 26 -23.26 27.29 -21.26
CA ARG A 26 -23.19 27.49 -22.70
C ARG A 26 -23.30 28.98 -23.05
N THR A 27 -24.14 29.71 -22.33
CA THR A 27 -24.34 31.16 -22.44
C THR A 27 -23.16 31.93 -21.85
N PHE A 28 -22.57 31.46 -20.76
CA PHE A 28 -21.32 31.99 -20.22
C PHE A 28 -20.17 31.88 -21.24
N LEU A 29 -20.00 30.71 -21.87
CA LEU A 29 -18.97 30.51 -22.90
C LEU A 29 -19.21 31.33 -24.18
N LYS A 30 -20.46 31.60 -24.51
CA LYS A 30 -20.81 32.49 -25.63
C LYS A 30 -20.59 33.96 -25.33
N ARG A 31 -20.80 34.41 -24.08
CA ARG A 31 -20.67 35.81 -23.66
C ARG A 31 -19.26 36.20 -23.23
N SER A 32 -18.42 35.25 -22.83
CA SER A 32 -17.00 35.47 -22.47
C SER A 32 -16.09 35.64 -23.69
N GLY A 33 -16.62 36.14 -24.80
CA GLY A 33 -15.87 36.76 -25.86
C GLY A 33 -14.62 36.03 -26.31
N VAL A 34 -14.76 34.84 -26.86
CA VAL A 34 -13.70 34.31 -27.75
C VAL A 34 -13.83 35.12 -29.05
N THR A 35 -13.20 36.30 -29.05
CA THR A 35 -13.05 37.12 -30.21
C THR A 35 -12.26 36.39 -31.30
N LEU A 36 -12.57 36.69 -32.54
CA LEU A 36 -12.15 36.09 -33.81
C LEU A 36 -10.66 35.68 -34.00
N GLY A 37 -9.78 35.96 -33.06
CA GLY A 37 -8.39 35.51 -33.08
C GLY A 37 -8.18 34.04 -32.59
N GLY A 38 -9.12 33.47 -31.87
CA GLY A 38 -9.07 32.07 -31.39
C GLY A 38 -9.56 31.03 -32.39
N ALA A 39 -10.32 31.46 -33.41
CA ALA A 39 -10.91 30.55 -34.38
C ALA A 39 -9.91 29.91 -35.34
N ALA A 40 -8.82 30.61 -35.69
CA ALA A 40 -7.78 30.08 -36.57
C ALA A 40 -6.85 29.10 -35.86
N ALA A 41 -6.53 29.32 -34.56
CA ALA A 41 -5.76 28.38 -33.75
C ALA A 41 -6.59 27.14 -33.35
N ALA A 42 -7.90 27.29 -33.12
CA ALA A 42 -8.80 26.19 -32.85
C ALA A 42 -9.01 25.25 -34.04
N ALA A 43 -8.99 25.78 -35.27
CA ALA A 43 -9.14 24.99 -36.49
C ALA A 43 -7.95 24.05 -36.79
N ALA A 44 -6.75 24.35 -36.30
CA ALA A 44 -5.56 23.51 -36.49
C ALA A 44 -5.46 22.37 -35.44
N ILE A 45 -6.12 22.53 -34.27
CA ILE A 45 -6.08 21.56 -33.17
C ILE A 45 -7.38 20.73 -33.11
N ALA A 46 -8.44 21.21 -33.76
CA ALA A 46 -9.77 20.63 -33.75
C ALA A 46 -9.88 19.17 -34.22
N PRO A 47 -9.19 18.70 -35.28
CA PRO A 47 -9.40 17.32 -35.74
C PRO A 47 -8.97 16.25 -34.76
N THR A 48 -7.89 16.47 -34.02
CA THR A 48 -7.37 15.51 -33.04
C THR A 48 -8.11 15.56 -31.70
N MET A 49 -8.57 16.73 -31.28
CA MET A 49 -9.42 16.89 -30.09
C MET A 49 -10.86 16.48 -30.35
N MET A 50 -11.41 16.71 -31.54
CA MET A 50 -12.76 16.24 -31.92
C MET A 50 -12.80 14.72 -32.05
N ARG A 51 -11.78 14.05 -32.58
CA ARG A 51 -11.70 12.58 -32.55
C ARG A 51 -11.64 12.00 -31.13
N LYS A 52 -10.97 12.69 -30.20
CA LYS A 52 -11.02 12.32 -28.78
C LYS A 52 -12.38 12.62 -28.14
N ALA A 53 -13.04 13.70 -28.53
CA ALA A 53 -14.36 14.05 -28.04
C ALA A 53 -15.45 13.14 -28.63
N GLU A 54 -15.34 12.75 -29.89
CA GLU A 54 -16.23 11.76 -30.51
C GLU A 54 -16.05 10.37 -29.91
N ALA A 55 -14.82 9.96 -29.57
CA ALA A 55 -14.58 8.73 -28.82
C ALA A 55 -15.13 8.79 -27.38
N ALA A 56 -15.27 10.00 -26.82
CA ALA A 56 -15.86 10.23 -25.49
C ALA A 56 -17.38 10.38 -25.50
N THR A 57 -18.02 10.49 -26.67
CA THR A 57 -19.48 10.61 -26.85
C THR A 57 -20.12 9.31 -27.34
N ILE A 58 -19.54 8.16 -27.05
CA ILE A 58 -20.29 6.90 -27.20
C ILE A 58 -21.42 6.95 -26.16
N PRO A 59 -22.68 6.90 -26.56
CA PRO A 59 -23.79 6.95 -25.61
C PRO A 59 -23.67 5.80 -24.62
N SER A 60 -23.66 6.12 -23.34
CA SER A 60 -23.86 5.12 -22.29
C SER A 60 -25.20 4.46 -22.52
N GLY A 61 -25.23 3.19 -22.91
CA GLY A 61 -26.45 2.43 -23.14
C GLY A 61 -26.71 2.03 -24.61
N GLY A 62 -25.71 2.13 -25.51
CA GLY A 62 -25.77 1.48 -26.83
C GLY A 62 -25.84 -0.04 -26.70
N ASP A 63 -26.59 -0.67 -27.61
CA ASP A 63 -26.79 -2.13 -27.68
C ASP A 63 -25.45 -2.88 -27.51
N GLY A 64 -25.31 -3.69 -26.43
CA GLY A 64 -24.11 -4.43 -26.09
C GLY A 64 -23.17 -3.83 -25.04
N THR A 65 -23.43 -2.61 -24.51
CA THR A 65 -22.62 -2.06 -23.41
C THR A 65 -23.10 -2.58 -22.05
N LYS A 66 -22.15 -3.13 -21.28
CA LYS A 66 -22.40 -3.63 -19.92
C LYS A 66 -21.62 -2.78 -18.90
N THR A 67 -22.26 -2.44 -17.79
CA THR A 67 -21.57 -1.85 -16.64
C THR A 67 -21.01 -2.95 -15.74
N VAL A 68 -19.70 -2.92 -15.50
CA VAL A 68 -18.99 -3.87 -14.64
C VAL A 68 -18.40 -3.12 -13.47
N ARG A 69 -18.67 -3.59 -12.25
CA ARG A 69 -18.05 -3.04 -11.03
C ARG A 69 -16.60 -3.51 -10.93
N THR A 70 -15.68 -2.57 -10.74
CA THR A 70 -14.26 -2.84 -10.50
C THR A 70 -13.67 -1.85 -9.50
N VAL A 71 -12.37 -1.93 -9.25
CA VAL A 71 -11.63 -1.08 -8.30
C VAL A 71 -10.44 -0.43 -9.00
N CYS A 72 -10.09 0.78 -8.57
CA CYS A 72 -8.89 1.47 -9.00
C CYS A 72 -7.65 0.75 -8.47
N THR A 73 -6.66 0.52 -9.34
CA THR A 73 -5.42 -0.22 -9.04
C THR A 73 -4.24 0.67 -8.66
N HIS A 74 -4.46 1.96 -8.33
CA HIS A 74 -3.34 2.88 -8.11
C HIS A 74 -2.89 2.96 -6.65
N CYS A 75 -3.81 3.08 -5.69
CA CYS A 75 -3.46 3.23 -4.28
C CYS A 75 -4.44 2.49 -3.36
N SER A 76 -4.06 2.37 -2.09
CA SER A 76 -4.80 1.61 -1.08
C SER A 76 -6.18 2.17 -0.71
N VAL A 77 -6.59 3.33 -1.21
CA VAL A 77 -7.98 3.80 -1.02
C VAL A 77 -8.97 2.84 -1.64
N GLY A 78 -8.60 2.16 -2.74
CA GLY A 78 -9.46 1.16 -3.36
C GLY A 78 -10.77 1.75 -3.90
N CYS A 79 -10.69 2.88 -4.60
CA CYS A 79 -11.87 3.55 -5.16
C CYS A 79 -12.67 2.64 -6.08
N GLY A 80 -13.96 2.52 -5.83
CA GLY A 80 -14.88 1.78 -6.70
C GLY A 80 -15.13 2.50 -8.03
N ILE A 81 -15.16 1.71 -9.10
CA ILE A 81 -15.37 2.16 -10.48
C ILE A 81 -16.52 1.37 -11.11
N ASN A 82 -17.39 2.04 -11.82
CA ASN A 82 -18.31 1.47 -12.76
C ASN A 82 -17.69 1.56 -14.16
N ALA A 83 -17.15 0.45 -14.64
CA ALA A 83 -16.54 0.35 -15.95
C ALA A 83 -17.61 0.04 -17.00
N GLU A 84 -17.64 0.81 -18.08
CA GLU A 84 -18.50 0.57 -19.25
C GLU A 84 -17.72 -0.29 -20.24
N VAL A 85 -18.23 -1.49 -20.51
CA VAL A 85 -17.58 -2.48 -21.37
C VAL A 85 -18.49 -2.78 -22.56
N ASN A 86 -17.98 -2.55 -23.78
CA ASN A 86 -18.65 -2.87 -25.02
C ASN A 86 -17.81 -3.90 -25.79
N ASN A 87 -18.41 -5.05 -26.12
CA ASN A 87 -17.74 -6.15 -26.83
C ASN A 87 -16.37 -6.54 -26.25
N GLY A 88 -16.27 -6.57 -24.90
CA GLY A 88 -15.04 -6.91 -24.18
C GLY A 88 -14.03 -5.77 -24.04
N VAL A 89 -14.30 -4.60 -24.59
CA VAL A 89 -13.45 -3.41 -24.50
C VAL A 89 -13.98 -2.45 -23.44
N TRP A 90 -13.12 -2.01 -22.54
CA TRP A 90 -13.45 -0.98 -21.56
C TRP A 90 -13.46 0.40 -22.24
N VAL A 91 -14.65 0.90 -22.55
CA VAL A 91 -14.86 2.12 -23.36
C VAL A 91 -15.06 3.38 -22.55
N GLY A 92 -15.62 3.27 -21.35
CA GLY A 92 -15.89 4.39 -20.46
C GLY A 92 -15.86 4.00 -18.99
N GLN A 93 -15.85 4.98 -18.09
CA GLN A 93 -15.96 4.73 -16.66
C GLN A 93 -16.54 5.90 -15.89
N GLU A 94 -17.25 5.56 -14.81
CA GLU A 94 -17.71 6.49 -13.81
C GLU A 94 -17.24 6.07 -12.42
N PRO A 95 -16.99 7.00 -11.48
CA PRO A 95 -16.76 6.63 -10.09
C PRO A 95 -18.03 6.00 -9.51
N ALA A 96 -17.85 5.00 -8.67
CA ALA A 96 -18.97 4.37 -7.99
C ALA A 96 -19.50 5.27 -6.85
N PHE A 97 -20.67 5.85 -7.02
CA PHE A 97 -21.26 6.78 -6.05
C PHE A 97 -21.71 6.10 -4.75
N ASP A 98 -22.08 4.85 -4.83
CA ASP A 98 -22.49 4.00 -3.71
C ASP A 98 -21.34 3.30 -2.99
N HIS A 99 -20.12 3.47 -3.49
CA HIS A 99 -18.93 2.84 -2.88
C HIS A 99 -18.48 3.61 -1.62
N PRO A 100 -18.29 2.94 -0.46
CA PRO A 100 -18.09 3.61 0.82
C PRO A 100 -16.78 4.39 0.93
N PHE A 101 -15.76 4.05 0.14
CA PHE A 101 -14.45 4.68 0.24
C PHE A 101 -14.29 5.91 -0.64
N ASN A 102 -14.80 5.91 -1.86
CA ASN A 102 -14.65 7.06 -2.74
C ASN A 102 -15.90 7.92 -2.90
N LEU A 103 -17.09 7.41 -2.57
CA LEU A 103 -18.34 8.20 -2.51
C LEU A 103 -18.59 9.03 -3.78
N GLY A 104 -18.29 8.45 -4.95
CA GLY A 104 -18.40 9.13 -6.24
C GLY A 104 -17.22 10.04 -6.59
N ALA A 105 -16.12 10.02 -5.84
CA ALA A 105 -14.92 10.79 -6.15
C ALA A 105 -13.88 9.96 -6.91
N HIS A 106 -13.19 10.61 -7.86
CA HIS A 106 -11.99 10.11 -8.49
C HIS A 106 -10.87 11.16 -8.42
N CYS A 107 -9.62 10.73 -8.29
CA CYS A 107 -8.46 11.56 -8.58
C CYS A 107 -8.00 11.32 -10.04
N ALA A 108 -7.06 12.12 -10.53
CA ALA A 108 -6.52 12.00 -11.88
C ALA A 108 -6.01 10.58 -12.21
N LYS A 109 -5.39 9.89 -11.24
CA LYS A 109 -4.92 8.50 -11.42
C LYS A 109 -6.09 7.54 -11.64
N GLY A 110 -7.15 7.63 -10.81
CA GLY A 110 -8.35 6.80 -10.96
C GLY A 110 -9.09 7.05 -12.27
N ALA A 111 -9.15 8.31 -12.72
CA ALA A 111 -9.74 8.66 -14.01
C ALA A 111 -8.99 8.04 -15.21
N ALA A 112 -7.67 7.82 -15.07
CA ALA A 112 -6.82 7.27 -16.12
C ALA A 112 -6.61 5.74 -16.03
N VAL A 113 -7.22 5.05 -15.07
CA VAL A 113 -6.91 3.62 -14.83
C VAL A 113 -7.24 2.71 -16.03
N ARG A 114 -8.21 3.08 -16.85
CA ARG A 114 -8.56 2.36 -18.10
C ARG A 114 -7.35 2.15 -19.02
N GLU A 115 -6.43 3.11 -19.05
CA GLU A 115 -5.24 3.06 -19.91
C GLU A 115 -4.33 1.85 -19.59
N HIS A 116 -4.35 1.35 -18.35
CA HIS A 116 -3.61 0.14 -17.97
C HIS A 116 -4.13 -1.13 -18.66
N GLY A 117 -5.44 -1.18 -18.93
CA GLY A 117 -6.05 -2.33 -19.62
C GLY A 117 -6.04 -2.22 -21.14
N HIS A 118 -6.29 -1.04 -21.67
CA HIS A 118 -6.61 -0.82 -23.08
C HIS A 118 -5.82 0.33 -23.75
N GLY A 119 -4.79 0.86 -23.08
CA GLY A 119 -3.92 1.88 -23.65
C GLY A 119 -3.11 1.36 -24.85
N GLU A 120 -2.76 2.26 -25.76
CA GLU A 120 -2.02 1.93 -26.98
C GLU A 120 -0.65 1.29 -26.70
N ARG A 121 -0.02 1.68 -25.58
CA ARG A 121 1.32 1.21 -25.15
C ARG A 121 1.28 -0.16 -24.48
N ARG A 122 0.08 -0.70 -24.16
CA ARG A 122 -0.01 -1.98 -23.49
C ARG A 122 0.58 -3.11 -24.33
N LEU A 123 1.47 -3.89 -23.72
CA LEU A 123 2.00 -5.11 -24.32
C LEU A 123 0.86 -6.13 -24.55
N LYS A 124 0.77 -6.64 -25.77
CA LYS A 124 -0.28 -7.60 -26.20
C LYS A 124 0.26 -9.00 -26.45
N TYR A 125 1.56 -9.13 -26.62
CA TYR A 125 2.24 -10.37 -26.98
C TYR A 125 3.57 -10.46 -26.25
N PRO A 126 4.05 -11.69 -25.95
CA PRO A 126 5.38 -11.86 -25.41
C PRO A 126 6.46 -11.46 -26.42
N THR A 127 7.55 -10.92 -25.91
CA THR A 127 8.72 -10.55 -26.69
C THR A 127 9.98 -11.12 -26.07
N LYS A 128 10.93 -11.51 -26.90
CA LYS A 128 12.25 -12.02 -26.50
C LYS A 128 13.34 -11.09 -27.02
N LEU A 129 14.36 -10.85 -26.22
CA LEU A 129 15.53 -10.08 -26.62
C LEU A 129 16.50 -11.00 -27.40
N VAL A 130 16.66 -10.76 -28.70
CA VAL A 130 17.55 -11.53 -29.57
C VAL A 130 18.51 -10.57 -30.27
N GLY A 131 19.81 -10.73 -30.03
CA GLY A 131 20.83 -9.85 -30.65
C GLY A 131 20.61 -8.36 -30.38
N GLY A 132 20.12 -8.00 -29.19
CA GLY A 132 19.83 -6.63 -28.78
C GLY A 132 18.53 -6.04 -29.34
N LYS A 133 17.69 -6.83 -29.98
CA LYS A 133 16.38 -6.43 -30.50
C LYS A 133 15.25 -7.23 -29.88
N TRP A 134 14.15 -6.57 -29.55
CA TRP A 134 12.94 -7.23 -29.07
C TRP A 134 12.19 -7.85 -30.25
N VAL A 135 12.02 -9.17 -30.22
CA VAL A 135 11.31 -9.97 -31.23
C VAL A 135 10.05 -10.54 -30.61
N ARG A 136 8.93 -10.37 -31.27
CA ARG A 136 7.66 -10.99 -30.88
C ARG A 136 7.75 -12.51 -31.07
N ILE A 137 7.31 -13.25 -30.05
CA ILE A 137 7.18 -14.71 -30.07
C ILE A 137 5.75 -15.12 -29.71
N SER A 138 5.42 -16.39 -29.89
CA SER A 138 4.13 -16.94 -29.46
C SER A 138 4.09 -17.16 -27.94
N TRP A 139 2.88 -17.27 -27.36
CA TRP A 139 2.71 -17.66 -25.97
C TRP A 139 3.22 -19.07 -25.69
N GLU A 140 2.99 -20.00 -26.61
CA GLU A 140 3.47 -21.37 -26.49
C GLU A 140 4.99 -21.44 -26.45
N GLU A 141 5.66 -20.74 -27.37
CA GLU A 141 7.12 -20.63 -27.39
C GLU A 141 7.65 -20.01 -26.10
N ALA A 142 7.07 -18.88 -25.65
CA ALA A 142 7.49 -18.22 -24.44
C ALA A 142 7.37 -19.13 -23.20
N ILE A 143 6.21 -19.79 -23.03
CA ILE A 143 5.93 -20.63 -21.86
C ILE A 143 6.86 -21.84 -21.83
N ASN A 144 7.02 -22.52 -22.96
CA ASN A 144 7.86 -23.72 -23.06
C ASN A 144 9.33 -23.35 -22.81
N GLU A 145 9.87 -22.34 -23.50
CA GLU A 145 11.25 -21.95 -23.37
C GLU A 145 11.58 -21.48 -21.93
N ILE A 146 10.73 -20.68 -21.32
CA ILE A 146 10.90 -20.24 -19.94
C ILE A 146 10.87 -21.45 -18.99
N GLY A 147 9.89 -22.34 -19.17
CA GLY A 147 9.74 -23.53 -18.36
C GLY A 147 10.95 -24.46 -18.44
N ASP A 148 11.44 -24.73 -19.64
CA ASP A 148 12.60 -25.60 -19.87
C ASP A 148 13.88 -25.01 -19.25
N GLN A 149 14.14 -23.71 -19.47
CA GLN A 149 15.30 -23.04 -18.88
C GLN A 149 15.25 -23.03 -17.34
N MET A 150 14.08 -22.76 -16.77
CA MET A 150 13.90 -22.78 -15.32
C MET A 150 14.12 -24.19 -14.73
N LEU A 151 13.58 -25.22 -15.36
CA LEU A 151 13.79 -26.62 -14.96
C LEU A 151 15.27 -26.99 -15.06
N GLN A 152 15.94 -26.61 -16.13
CA GLN A 152 17.37 -26.84 -16.30
C GLN A 152 18.21 -26.18 -15.20
N ILE A 153 17.90 -24.91 -14.85
CA ILE A 153 18.58 -24.20 -13.75
C ILE A 153 18.33 -24.93 -12.42
N ARG A 154 17.09 -25.35 -12.17
CA ARG A 154 16.72 -26.10 -10.98
C ARG A 154 17.48 -27.41 -10.83
N GLU A 155 17.65 -28.15 -11.92
CA GLU A 155 18.38 -29.42 -11.94
C GLU A 155 19.88 -29.25 -11.78
N GLN A 156 20.46 -28.23 -12.44
CA GLN A 156 21.90 -27.97 -12.39
C GLN A 156 22.36 -27.36 -11.05
N SER A 157 21.47 -26.64 -10.38
CA SER A 157 21.78 -25.91 -9.14
C SER A 157 20.83 -26.33 -8.02
N SER A 158 19.77 -25.55 -7.78
CA SER A 158 18.75 -25.87 -6.79
C SER A 158 17.42 -25.13 -7.10
N PRO A 159 16.30 -25.51 -6.47
CA PRO A 159 15.06 -24.74 -6.56
C PRO A 159 15.23 -23.27 -6.14
N ASP A 160 16.14 -22.98 -5.22
CA ASP A 160 16.42 -21.65 -4.70
C ASP A 160 17.22 -20.76 -5.65
N SER A 161 17.76 -21.32 -6.74
CA SER A 161 18.41 -20.54 -7.81
C SER A 161 17.43 -19.77 -8.69
N VAL A 162 16.11 -19.92 -8.48
CA VAL A 162 15.06 -19.13 -9.12
C VAL A 162 14.41 -18.20 -8.10
N TYR A 163 14.42 -16.89 -8.37
CA TYR A 163 13.82 -15.88 -7.51
C TYR A 163 12.45 -15.43 -8.03
N TRP A 164 11.44 -15.38 -7.15
CA TRP A 164 10.06 -15.09 -7.47
C TRP A 164 9.64 -13.72 -6.93
N LEU A 165 9.77 -12.68 -7.73
CA LEU A 165 9.41 -11.33 -7.34
C LEU A 165 8.01 -10.98 -7.81
N GLY A 166 7.06 -11.02 -6.88
CA GLY A 166 5.65 -10.71 -7.09
C GLY A 166 5.30 -9.25 -6.85
N SER A 167 4.01 -8.96 -6.83
CA SER A 167 3.48 -7.61 -6.82
C SER A 167 2.44 -7.36 -5.73
N ALA A 168 2.49 -6.16 -5.18
CA ALA A 168 1.41 -5.58 -4.38
C ALA A 168 0.20 -5.12 -5.24
N LYS A 169 0.27 -5.31 -6.56
CA LYS A 169 -0.80 -5.06 -7.53
C LYS A 169 -1.62 -6.32 -7.86
N PHE A 170 -1.19 -7.47 -7.38
CA PHE A 170 -1.96 -8.71 -7.54
C PHE A 170 -3.27 -8.62 -6.77
N ASN A 171 -4.34 -9.21 -7.32
CA ASN A 171 -5.52 -9.51 -6.52
C ASN A 171 -5.20 -10.64 -5.51
N ASN A 172 -6.13 -10.94 -4.62
CA ASN A 172 -5.94 -11.95 -3.58
C ASN A 172 -5.70 -13.35 -4.15
N GLU A 173 -6.44 -13.71 -5.19
CA GLU A 173 -6.35 -15.00 -5.87
C GLU A 173 -4.98 -15.17 -6.54
N GLN A 174 -4.51 -14.14 -7.26
CA GLN A 174 -3.17 -14.14 -7.87
C GLN A 174 -2.09 -14.25 -6.79
N SER A 175 -2.23 -13.52 -5.68
CA SER A 175 -1.28 -13.55 -4.57
C SER A 175 -1.19 -14.95 -3.95
N TYR A 176 -2.33 -15.59 -3.72
CA TYR A 176 -2.41 -16.96 -3.18
C TYR A 176 -1.79 -17.98 -4.14
N LEU A 177 -2.17 -17.92 -5.42
CA LEU A 177 -1.66 -18.84 -6.44
C LEU A 177 -0.15 -18.67 -6.63
N PHE A 178 0.35 -17.45 -6.65
CA PHE A 178 1.78 -17.16 -6.79
C PHE A 178 2.58 -17.71 -5.60
N ARG A 179 2.11 -17.50 -4.36
CA ARG A 179 2.74 -18.07 -3.17
C ARG A 179 2.71 -19.59 -3.18
N LYS A 180 1.58 -20.20 -3.54
CA LYS A 180 1.44 -21.65 -3.69
C LYS A 180 2.41 -22.17 -4.76
N PHE A 181 2.49 -21.48 -5.91
CA PHE A 181 3.34 -21.91 -7.03
C PHE A 181 4.80 -22.03 -6.63
N TYR A 182 5.41 -20.98 -6.05
CA TYR A 182 6.84 -21.09 -5.70
C TYR A 182 7.09 -21.98 -4.47
N ALA A 183 6.10 -22.19 -3.61
CA ALA A 183 6.19 -23.22 -2.58
C ALA A 183 6.26 -24.63 -3.19
N LEU A 184 5.44 -24.91 -4.20
CA LEU A 184 5.46 -26.21 -4.92
C LEU A 184 6.63 -26.33 -5.90
N TRP A 185 7.22 -25.23 -6.30
CA TRP A 185 8.51 -25.20 -6.99
C TRP A 185 9.63 -25.73 -6.08
N GLY A 186 9.51 -25.53 -4.78
CA GLY A 186 10.45 -25.97 -3.75
C GLY A 186 11.36 -24.86 -3.25
N SER A 187 10.90 -23.61 -3.25
CA SER A 187 11.67 -22.46 -2.79
C SER A 187 10.88 -21.53 -1.89
N ASN A 188 11.58 -20.85 -0.99
CA ASN A 188 11.09 -19.68 -0.25
C ASN A 188 11.67 -18.36 -0.80
N ASN A 189 12.39 -18.40 -1.92
CA ASN A 189 12.95 -17.22 -2.59
C ASN A 189 11.87 -16.45 -3.35
N GLY A 190 10.97 -15.82 -2.62
CA GLY A 190 9.92 -14.98 -3.18
C GLY A 190 9.53 -13.86 -2.24
N ASP A 191 9.29 -12.67 -2.79
CA ASP A 191 8.91 -11.48 -2.01
C ASP A 191 8.13 -10.49 -2.89
N HIS A 192 7.70 -9.36 -2.33
CA HIS A 192 7.04 -8.30 -3.08
C HIS A 192 7.30 -6.91 -2.46
N GLN A 193 6.70 -5.85 -3.03
CA GLN A 193 6.95 -4.45 -2.63
C GLN A 193 6.70 -4.17 -1.15
N ALA A 194 5.85 -4.92 -0.45
CA ALA A 194 5.60 -4.68 0.97
C ALA A 194 6.88 -4.75 1.82
N ARG A 195 7.86 -5.56 1.40
CA ARG A 195 9.16 -5.65 2.08
C ARG A 195 9.89 -4.31 2.16
N ILE A 196 9.87 -3.54 1.10
CA ILE A 196 10.53 -2.22 1.01
C ILE A 196 9.57 -1.06 1.27
N CYS A 197 8.28 -1.34 1.46
CA CYS A 197 7.24 -0.36 1.75
C CYS A 197 6.94 -0.30 3.25
N HIS A 198 6.15 -1.23 3.77
CA HIS A 198 5.61 -1.25 5.13
C HIS A 198 6.02 -2.49 5.94
N SER A 199 7.14 -3.15 5.65
CA SER A 199 7.57 -4.31 6.45
C SER A 199 7.79 -3.94 7.92
N THR A 200 8.37 -2.77 8.19
CA THR A 200 8.58 -2.27 9.55
C THR A 200 7.26 -1.89 10.23
N THR A 201 6.28 -1.40 9.48
CA THR A 201 4.90 -1.24 9.97
C THR A 201 4.30 -2.58 10.38
N VAL A 202 4.33 -3.58 9.49
CA VAL A 202 3.76 -4.91 9.78
C VAL A 202 4.40 -5.50 11.02
N ALA A 203 5.73 -5.46 11.11
CA ALA A 203 6.46 -5.96 12.27
C ALA A 203 6.14 -5.19 13.56
N GLY A 204 6.12 -3.85 13.52
CA GLY A 204 5.85 -3.02 14.69
C GLY A 204 4.43 -3.18 15.21
N VAL A 205 3.45 -3.18 14.32
CA VAL A 205 2.04 -3.37 14.67
C VAL A 205 1.76 -4.78 15.17
N ALA A 206 2.28 -5.81 14.48
CA ALA A 206 2.12 -7.21 14.89
C ALA A 206 2.78 -7.50 16.24
N ASN A 207 3.94 -6.90 16.52
CA ASN A 207 4.60 -7.01 17.83
C ASN A 207 3.87 -6.26 18.95
N THR A 208 2.89 -5.40 18.61
CA THR A 208 2.12 -4.67 19.63
C THR A 208 0.80 -5.37 19.95
N TRP A 209 0.04 -5.83 18.94
CA TRP A 209 -1.26 -6.51 19.15
C TRP A 209 -1.52 -7.73 18.28
N GLY A 210 -0.48 -8.33 17.71
CA GLY A 210 -0.53 -9.65 17.07
C GLY A 210 -0.86 -9.65 15.57
N TYR A 211 -1.31 -8.55 14.98
CA TYR A 211 -1.66 -8.48 13.56
C TYR A 211 -1.22 -7.19 12.90
N GLY A 212 -0.49 -7.26 11.79
CA GLY A 212 0.17 -6.14 11.14
C GLY A 212 -0.67 -5.41 10.08
N ALA A 213 -1.90 -5.05 10.40
CA ALA A 213 -2.83 -4.42 9.47
C ALA A 213 -3.40 -3.09 9.97
N MET A 214 -3.96 -2.30 9.07
CA MET A 214 -4.78 -1.14 9.37
C MET A 214 -6.00 -1.58 10.19
N THR A 215 -6.30 -0.91 11.30
CA THR A 215 -7.31 -1.37 12.25
C THR A 215 -8.72 -0.96 11.91
N ASN A 216 -8.89 0.15 11.19
CA ASN A 216 -10.17 0.69 10.77
C ASN A 216 -10.17 0.90 9.25
N SER A 217 -11.32 1.11 8.64
CA SER A 217 -11.42 1.38 7.21
C SER A 217 -11.36 2.87 6.89
N TYR A 218 -11.08 3.23 5.63
CA TYR A 218 -11.02 4.64 5.21
C TYR A 218 -12.30 5.43 5.53
N ASN A 219 -13.46 4.82 5.31
CA ASN A 219 -14.74 5.46 5.60
C ASN A 219 -15.03 5.63 7.10
N ASP A 220 -14.33 4.92 7.98
CA ASP A 220 -14.48 5.11 9.41
C ASP A 220 -13.77 6.36 9.94
N ILE A 221 -12.80 6.89 9.19
CA ILE A 221 -12.06 8.11 9.56
C ILE A 221 -12.99 9.30 9.78
N HIS A 222 -14.09 9.39 9.03
CA HIS A 222 -15.03 10.51 9.20
C HIS A 222 -15.77 10.52 10.56
N ASN A 223 -15.65 9.45 11.35
CA ASN A 223 -16.16 9.39 12.72
C ASN A 223 -15.15 9.89 13.77
N SER A 224 -13.91 10.18 13.34
CA SER A 224 -12.86 10.67 14.24
C SER A 224 -13.19 12.07 14.77
N LYS A 225 -12.80 12.33 16.02
CA LYS A 225 -12.92 13.64 16.66
C LYS A 225 -11.60 14.41 16.70
N ALA A 226 -10.48 13.73 16.43
CA ALA A 226 -9.18 14.33 16.12
C ALA A 226 -8.40 13.39 15.21
N MET A 227 -7.54 13.93 14.36
CA MET A 227 -6.74 13.18 13.39
C MET A 227 -5.29 13.64 13.46
N LEU A 228 -4.37 12.70 13.60
CA LEU A 228 -2.93 12.96 13.51
C LEU A 228 -2.36 12.21 12.30
N VAL A 229 -1.67 12.92 11.42
CA VAL A 229 -0.96 12.37 10.26
C VAL A 229 0.54 12.59 10.46
N ILE A 230 1.33 11.52 10.49
CA ILE A 230 2.78 11.58 10.59
C ILE A 230 3.45 10.85 9.41
N GLY A 231 4.42 11.49 8.78
CA GLY A 231 5.18 10.89 7.69
C GLY A 231 4.32 10.44 6.50
N GLY A 232 3.25 11.18 6.22
CA GLY A 232 2.30 10.91 5.15
C GLY A 232 1.78 12.17 4.46
N ASN A 233 1.58 12.07 3.14
CA ASN A 233 0.98 13.16 2.35
C ASN A 233 -0.22 12.64 1.53
N PRO A 234 -1.33 12.28 2.22
CA PRO A 234 -2.52 11.74 1.55
C PRO A 234 -3.10 12.67 0.48
N ALA A 235 -2.96 13.98 0.59
CA ALA A 235 -3.43 14.93 -0.44
C ALA A 235 -2.79 14.67 -1.82
N GLU A 236 -1.60 14.12 -1.87
CA GLU A 236 -0.92 13.76 -3.13
C GLU A 236 -0.97 12.25 -3.40
N ALA A 237 -0.66 11.42 -2.41
CA ALA A 237 -0.53 9.97 -2.59
C ALA A 237 -1.88 9.25 -2.61
N HIS A 238 -2.83 9.69 -1.79
CA HIS A 238 -4.15 9.07 -1.57
C HIS A 238 -5.28 10.11 -1.66
N PRO A 239 -5.41 10.88 -2.75
CA PRO A 239 -6.21 12.12 -2.76
C PRO A 239 -7.66 11.93 -2.32
N VAL A 240 -8.28 10.81 -2.69
CA VAL A 240 -9.69 10.55 -2.35
C VAL A 240 -9.90 10.25 -0.87
N SER A 241 -8.85 9.85 -0.12
CA SER A 241 -8.96 9.70 1.34
C SER A 241 -9.26 11.02 2.06
N LEU A 242 -8.89 12.17 1.45
CA LEU A 242 -9.21 13.49 2.01
C LEU A 242 -10.72 13.72 2.16
N VAL A 243 -11.57 13.06 1.38
CA VAL A 243 -13.01 13.12 1.54
C VAL A 243 -13.41 12.75 2.97
N HIS A 244 -12.76 11.74 3.56
CA HIS A 244 -13.07 11.29 4.92
C HIS A 244 -12.45 12.18 5.99
N LEU A 245 -11.23 12.70 5.76
CA LEU A 245 -10.60 13.66 6.68
C LEU A 245 -11.40 14.97 6.75
N MET A 246 -11.79 15.50 5.58
CA MET A 246 -12.58 16.74 5.55
C MET A 246 -13.98 16.54 6.14
N ARG A 247 -14.60 15.38 5.94
CA ARG A 247 -15.86 15.05 6.60
C ARG A 247 -15.76 14.96 8.11
N ALA A 248 -14.65 14.47 8.66
CA ALA A 248 -14.40 14.51 10.09
C ALA A 248 -14.32 15.96 10.61
N LYS A 249 -13.61 16.85 9.90
CA LYS A 249 -13.56 18.29 10.22
C LYS A 249 -14.95 18.92 10.19
N GLU A 250 -15.72 18.68 9.13
CA GLU A 250 -17.04 19.28 8.93
C GLU A 250 -18.09 18.78 9.95
N ARG A 251 -18.10 17.48 10.25
CA ARG A 251 -19.13 16.88 11.09
C ARG A 251 -18.83 16.94 12.58
N ASN A 252 -17.56 16.79 12.95
CA ASN A 252 -17.13 16.61 14.32
C ASN A 252 -16.26 17.78 14.83
N ASN A 253 -15.99 18.81 14.00
CA ASN A 253 -14.98 19.83 14.25
C ASN A 253 -13.62 19.21 14.59
N ALA A 254 -13.30 18.05 14.00
CA ALA A 254 -12.12 17.28 14.30
C ALA A 254 -10.85 18.02 13.87
N PRO A 255 -9.94 18.40 14.78
CA PRO A 255 -8.69 19.00 14.39
C PRO A 255 -7.81 18.00 13.64
N LEU A 256 -7.12 18.50 12.61
CA LEU A 256 -6.11 17.77 11.85
C LEU A 256 -4.72 18.25 12.26
N ILE A 257 -3.94 17.34 12.82
CA ILE A 257 -2.54 17.55 13.20
C ILE A 257 -1.67 16.88 12.13
N VAL A 258 -0.66 17.59 11.61
CA VAL A 258 0.30 17.02 10.66
C VAL A 258 1.71 17.18 11.20
N ILE A 259 2.44 16.06 11.27
CA ILE A 259 3.84 15.98 11.68
C ILE A 259 4.66 15.52 10.48
N ASP A 260 5.48 16.38 9.90
CA ASP A 260 6.28 16.09 8.71
C ASP A 260 7.47 17.06 8.62
N PRO A 261 8.66 16.64 8.22
CA PRO A 261 9.78 17.57 8.01
C PRO A 261 9.53 18.58 6.88
N ARG A 262 8.62 18.27 5.97
CA ARG A 262 8.21 19.12 4.84
C ARG A 262 6.78 19.64 5.01
N PHE A 263 6.55 20.90 4.73
CA PHE A 263 5.20 21.46 4.65
C PHE A 263 4.51 20.93 3.37
N THR A 264 3.73 19.88 3.52
CA THR A 264 3.08 19.15 2.44
C THR A 264 1.72 19.76 2.06
N ARG A 265 1.11 19.29 0.95
CA ARG A 265 -0.28 19.64 0.63
C ARG A 265 -1.26 19.19 1.71
N THR A 266 -0.99 18.08 2.41
CA THR A 266 -1.78 17.66 3.57
C THR A 266 -1.61 18.64 4.74
N ALA A 267 -0.39 19.12 5.00
CA ALA A 267 -0.11 20.11 6.03
C ALA A 267 -0.83 21.42 5.78
N ALA A 268 -1.08 21.81 4.53
CA ALA A 268 -1.85 22.99 4.18
C ALA A 268 -3.32 22.96 4.66
N HIS A 269 -3.84 21.77 4.99
CA HIS A 269 -5.20 21.59 5.55
C HIS A 269 -5.19 21.40 7.07
N ALA A 270 -4.00 21.36 7.69
CA ALA A 270 -3.84 21.11 9.11
C ALA A 270 -4.26 22.31 9.97
N ASP A 271 -4.85 22.02 11.13
CA ASP A 271 -5.09 23.02 12.17
C ASP A 271 -3.82 23.25 13.02
N LEU A 272 -2.94 22.21 13.05
CA LEU A 272 -1.64 22.27 13.71
C LEU A 272 -0.60 21.51 12.88
N TYR A 273 0.52 22.18 12.57
CA TYR A 273 1.65 21.59 11.86
C TYR A 273 2.92 21.61 12.73
N LEU A 274 3.55 20.44 12.87
CA LEU A 274 4.81 20.28 13.59
C LEU A 274 5.90 19.85 12.59
N LYS A 275 6.92 20.68 12.44
CA LYS A 275 8.10 20.39 11.61
C LYS A 275 9.16 19.69 12.46
N ILE A 276 9.28 18.37 12.31
CA ILE A 276 10.31 17.59 13.02
C ILE A 276 11.61 17.50 12.19
N ARG A 277 12.73 17.24 12.86
CA ARG A 277 13.94 16.76 12.20
C ARG A 277 13.70 15.32 11.69
N PRO A 278 14.14 14.96 10.48
CA PRO A 278 14.02 13.59 9.98
C PRO A 278 14.62 12.56 10.94
N GLY A 279 13.92 11.45 11.20
CA GLY A 279 14.36 10.38 12.09
C GLY A 279 14.06 10.59 13.57
N THR A 280 13.29 11.62 13.93
CA THR A 280 12.93 11.91 15.33
C THR A 280 11.48 11.57 15.67
N ASP A 281 10.90 10.62 14.94
CA ASP A 281 9.51 10.20 15.07
C ASP A 281 9.18 9.65 16.46
N VAL A 282 10.02 8.77 17.01
CA VAL A 282 9.83 8.24 18.38
C VAL A 282 9.90 9.37 19.41
N ALA A 283 10.86 10.28 19.25
CA ALA A 283 11.08 11.38 20.17
C ALA A 283 9.86 12.32 20.27
N ILE A 284 9.26 12.71 19.13
CA ILE A 284 8.07 13.56 19.14
C ILE A 284 6.88 12.84 19.79
N ILE A 285 6.71 11.55 19.54
CA ILE A 285 5.61 10.77 20.14
C ILE A 285 5.83 10.59 21.64
N TRP A 286 7.05 10.31 22.09
CA TRP A 286 7.38 10.23 23.53
C TRP A 286 7.18 11.58 24.22
N GLY A 287 7.55 12.70 23.59
CA GLY A 287 7.25 14.03 24.09
C GLY A 287 5.75 14.31 24.25
N MET A 288 4.94 13.91 23.25
CA MET A 288 3.48 13.99 23.37
C MET A 288 2.95 13.09 24.50
N MET A 289 3.46 11.86 24.63
CA MET A 289 3.07 10.93 25.70
C MET A 289 3.53 11.43 27.09
N TRP A 290 4.67 12.13 27.17
CA TRP A 290 5.10 12.78 28.41
C TRP A 290 4.00 13.74 28.93
N HIS A 291 3.49 14.63 28.06
CA HIS A 291 2.40 15.53 28.44
C HIS A 291 1.11 14.77 28.82
N ILE A 292 0.77 13.69 28.09
CA ILE A 292 -0.39 12.85 28.41
C ILE A 292 -0.27 12.28 29.82
N PHE A 293 0.87 11.71 30.19
CA PHE A 293 1.06 11.10 31.50
C PHE A 293 1.21 12.12 32.63
N GLN A 294 1.89 13.25 32.39
CA GLN A 294 2.02 14.31 33.41
C GLN A 294 0.68 14.96 33.76
N ASN A 295 -0.22 15.06 32.80
CA ASN A 295 -1.54 15.68 33.00
C ASN A 295 -2.64 14.66 33.31
N GLY A 296 -2.34 13.35 33.33
CA GLY A 296 -3.32 12.29 33.61
C GLY A 296 -4.38 12.13 32.51
N TRP A 297 -4.05 12.42 31.25
CA TRP A 297 -4.99 12.37 30.12
C TRP A 297 -5.13 10.98 29.51
N GLU A 298 -4.33 10.01 29.96
CA GLU A 298 -4.42 8.62 29.51
C GLU A 298 -5.77 7.99 29.88
N ASP A 299 -6.19 6.97 29.13
CA ASP A 299 -7.35 6.13 29.46
C ASP A 299 -6.92 5.01 30.42
N LYS A 300 -6.93 5.32 31.72
CA LYS A 300 -6.48 4.40 32.79
C LYS A 300 -7.26 3.10 32.82
N GLU A 301 -8.56 3.17 32.55
CA GLU A 301 -9.42 1.98 32.54
C GLU A 301 -9.10 1.06 31.36
N PHE A 302 -8.95 1.64 30.16
CA PHE A 302 -8.55 0.89 28.99
C PHE A 302 -7.17 0.25 29.18
N ILE A 303 -6.20 1.02 29.72
CA ILE A 303 -4.86 0.51 30.00
C ILE A 303 -4.93 -0.67 30.96
N HIS A 304 -5.65 -0.53 32.07
CA HIS A 304 -5.78 -1.57 33.09
C HIS A 304 -6.37 -2.86 32.52
N GLN A 305 -7.42 -2.75 31.69
CA GLN A 305 -8.14 -3.91 31.14
C GLN A 305 -7.49 -4.57 29.94
N ARG A 306 -6.74 -3.80 29.11
CA ARG A 306 -6.39 -4.21 27.75
C ARG A 306 -4.92 -4.12 27.40
N VAL A 307 -4.11 -3.43 28.20
CA VAL A 307 -2.72 -3.14 27.82
C VAL A 307 -1.76 -3.72 28.85
N TRP A 308 -0.84 -4.53 28.34
CA TRP A 308 0.27 -5.03 29.13
C TRP A 308 1.54 -4.19 28.84
N GLY A 309 2.33 -3.91 29.90
CA GLY A 309 3.63 -3.24 29.74
C GLY A 309 3.58 -1.70 29.62
N MET A 310 2.44 -1.05 29.91
CA MET A 310 2.34 0.42 29.83
C MET A 310 3.18 1.11 30.91
N ASP A 311 3.43 0.47 32.04
CA ASP A 311 4.25 1.04 33.12
C ASP A 311 5.73 1.16 32.73
N GLU A 312 6.25 0.20 31.95
CA GLU A 312 7.57 0.27 31.36
C GLU A 312 7.69 1.42 30.35
N ILE A 313 6.66 1.58 29.51
CA ILE A 313 6.58 2.72 28.59
C ILE A 313 6.53 4.05 29.36
N ARG A 314 5.76 4.14 30.45
CA ARG A 314 5.68 5.33 31.30
C ARG A 314 7.04 5.71 31.91
N LYS A 315 7.82 4.71 32.35
CA LYS A 315 9.19 4.92 32.88
C LYS A 315 10.14 5.46 31.80
N GLU A 316 10.08 4.91 30.60
CA GLU A 316 10.87 5.40 29.47
C GLU A 316 10.47 6.81 29.07
N VAL A 317 9.18 7.06 28.92
CA VAL A 317 8.62 8.38 28.53
C VAL A 317 8.98 9.46 29.56
N ALA A 318 9.14 9.14 30.84
CA ALA A 318 9.53 10.11 31.86
C ALA A 318 10.85 10.82 31.56
N ASN A 319 11.75 10.20 30.80
CA ASN A 319 13.01 10.79 30.37
C ASN A 319 12.87 11.80 29.22
N TRP A 320 11.72 11.82 28.55
CA TRP A 320 11.46 12.67 27.37
C TRP A 320 10.76 13.97 27.77
N THR A 321 11.44 14.71 28.67
CA THR A 321 10.99 16.04 29.09
C THR A 321 10.87 17.00 27.91
N PRO A 322 10.15 18.13 28.04
CA PRO A 322 10.05 19.14 27.00
C PRO A 322 11.39 19.59 26.42
N ASP A 323 12.40 19.82 27.29
CA ASP A 323 13.74 20.23 26.85
C ASP A 323 14.43 19.16 26.03
N VAL A 324 14.40 17.90 26.47
CA VAL A 324 14.97 16.76 25.73
C VAL A 324 14.24 16.57 24.38
N THR A 325 12.92 16.68 24.40
CA THR A 325 12.10 16.56 23.19
C THR A 325 12.44 17.68 22.21
N TYR A 326 12.58 18.91 22.66
CA TYR A 326 12.98 20.04 21.83
C TYR A 326 14.39 19.86 21.25
N ASP A 327 15.34 19.49 22.08
CA ASP A 327 16.72 19.29 21.65
C ASP A 327 16.83 18.27 20.53
N VAL A 328 16.11 17.15 20.62
CA VAL A 328 16.11 16.07 19.62
C VAL A 328 15.29 16.44 18.40
N THR A 329 14.07 16.93 18.58
CA THR A 329 13.09 17.09 17.46
C THR A 329 13.14 18.45 16.79
N GLY A 330 13.57 19.48 17.52
CA GLY A 330 13.49 20.89 17.14
C GLY A 330 12.08 21.47 17.20
N VAL A 331 11.12 20.79 17.82
CA VAL A 331 9.73 21.24 17.97
C VAL A 331 9.54 21.86 19.36
N ARG A 332 9.06 23.10 19.41
CA ARG A 332 8.82 23.81 20.67
C ARG A 332 7.75 23.10 21.51
N GLU A 333 7.93 23.16 22.83
CA GLU A 333 7.05 22.53 23.82
C GLU A 333 5.58 22.85 23.60
N GLU A 334 5.25 24.12 23.34
CA GLU A 334 3.86 24.56 23.23
C GLU A 334 3.12 23.83 22.11
N LEU A 335 3.83 23.52 21.00
CA LEU A 335 3.26 22.77 19.87
C LEU A 335 3.09 21.29 20.21
N VAL A 336 4.06 20.71 20.93
CA VAL A 336 3.99 19.30 21.39
C VAL A 336 2.84 19.13 22.37
N TYR A 337 2.74 20.02 23.36
CA TYR A 337 1.64 20.08 24.33
C TYR A 337 0.29 20.20 23.63
N GLN A 338 0.17 21.16 22.69
CA GLN A 338 -1.07 21.40 21.96
C GLN A 338 -1.49 20.17 21.14
N ALA A 339 -0.55 19.50 20.45
CA ALA A 339 -0.82 18.29 19.71
C ALA A 339 -1.30 17.14 20.61
N ALA A 340 -0.61 16.93 21.75
CA ALA A 340 -0.99 15.92 22.73
C ALA A 340 -2.39 16.18 23.29
N LYS A 341 -2.66 17.44 23.67
CA LYS A 341 -3.95 17.86 24.21
C LYS A 341 -5.09 17.70 23.19
N MET A 342 -4.89 18.11 21.95
CA MET A 342 -5.89 17.94 20.89
C MET A 342 -6.29 16.47 20.71
N MET A 343 -5.33 15.55 20.74
CA MET A 343 -5.59 14.12 20.61
C MET A 343 -6.27 13.55 21.86
N ALA A 344 -5.92 14.02 23.04
CA ALA A 344 -6.47 13.55 24.31
C ALA A 344 -7.90 14.03 24.57
N ASP A 345 -8.19 15.30 24.28
CA ASP A 345 -9.50 15.91 24.52
C ASP A 345 -10.56 15.45 23.52
N ASN A 346 -10.15 15.10 22.29
CA ASN A 346 -11.06 14.78 21.19
C ASN A 346 -11.01 13.28 20.84
N ARG A 347 -11.38 12.42 21.78
CA ARG A 347 -11.47 10.98 21.56
C ARG A 347 -12.88 10.55 21.13
N PRO A 348 -13.05 9.52 20.26
CA PRO A 348 -12.01 8.72 19.63
C PRO A 348 -11.20 9.52 18.59
N SER A 349 -9.88 9.39 18.65
CA SER A 349 -8.96 10.05 17.73
C SER A 349 -8.16 9.02 16.91
N THR A 350 -7.95 9.32 15.63
CA THR A 350 -7.24 8.41 14.72
C THR A 350 -5.80 8.83 14.51
N PHE A 351 -4.93 7.84 14.39
CA PHE A 351 -3.51 8.02 14.07
C PHE A 351 -3.24 7.46 12.67
N ILE A 352 -2.72 8.29 11.78
CA ILE A 352 -2.49 7.98 10.37
C ILE A 352 -1.01 8.09 10.06
N TRP A 353 -0.42 7.08 9.40
CA TRP A 353 0.92 7.19 8.85
C TRP A 353 1.07 6.53 7.48
N CYS A 354 2.16 6.86 6.82
CA CYS A 354 2.52 6.31 5.52
C CYS A 354 4.01 5.94 5.52
N MET A 355 4.63 5.89 4.36
CA MET A 355 6.04 5.46 4.20
C MET A 355 7.03 6.37 4.95
N GLY A 356 6.76 7.67 5.10
CA GLY A 356 7.65 8.58 5.84
C GLY A 356 7.81 8.20 7.31
N GLY A 357 6.79 7.60 7.96
CA GLY A 357 6.88 7.11 9.32
C GLY A 357 7.53 5.73 9.46
N THR A 358 7.59 4.93 8.39
CA THR A 358 8.01 3.53 8.47
C THR A 358 9.33 3.21 7.76
N GLN A 359 9.70 3.94 6.69
CA GLN A 359 10.93 3.68 5.93
C GLN A 359 12.17 4.31 6.60
N HIS A 360 12.41 3.91 7.83
CA HIS A 360 13.59 4.26 8.63
C HIS A 360 14.31 3.01 9.08
N THR A 361 15.59 3.11 9.43
CA THR A 361 16.35 2.02 10.06
C THR A 361 15.68 1.54 11.34
N ILE A 362 15.03 2.45 12.06
CA ILE A 362 14.25 2.19 13.28
C ILE A 362 12.74 2.18 13.04
N GLY A 363 12.28 2.01 11.80
CA GLY A 363 10.86 2.11 11.43
C GLY A 363 9.92 1.18 12.22
N ASN A 364 10.43 0.04 12.70
CA ASN A 364 9.71 -0.83 13.62
C ASN A 364 9.41 -0.12 14.95
N ASN A 365 10.39 0.59 15.52
CA ASN A 365 10.20 1.34 16.77
C ASN A 365 9.27 2.55 16.56
N ASN A 366 9.38 3.25 15.43
CA ASN A 366 8.47 4.33 15.08
C ASN A 366 7.01 3.85 15.15
N THR A 367 6.71 2.76 14.44
CA THR A 367 5.34 2.24 14.36
C THR A 367 4.85 1.68 15.69
N ARG A 368 5.72 1.10 16.51
CA ARG A 368 5.37 0.71 17.88
C ARG A 368 5.06 1.93 18.76
N ALA A 369 5.80 3.02 18.63
CA ALA A 369 5.51 4.26 19.36
C ALA A 369 4.12 4.81 19.00
N TYR A 370 3.75 4.79 17.70
CA TYR A 370 2.41 5.21 17.25
C TYR A 370 1.31 4.32 17.84
N CYS A 371 1.56 3.01 17.91
CA CYS A 371 0.65 2.07 18.53
C CYS A 371 0.50 2.32 20.03
N ASN A 372 1.61 2.51 20.75
CA ASN A 372 1.62 2.79 22.18
C ASN A 372 0.86 4.08 22.51
N PHE A 373 0.99 5.10 21.66
CA PHE A 373 0.23 6.36 21.80
C PHE A 373 -1.29 6.11 21.74
N GLN A 374 -1.73 5.31 20.77
CA GLN A 374 -3.16 4.97 20.62
C GLN A 374 -3.68 4.07 21.76
N LEU A 375 -2.83 3.19 22.28
CA LEU A 375 -3.16 2.38 23.46
C LEU A 375 -3.28 3.25 24.71
N ALA A 376 -2.38 4.21 24.91
CA ALA A 376 -2.42 5.12 26.05
C ALA A 376 -3.71 5.96 26.07
N LEU A 377 -4.22 6.38 24.93
CA LEU A 377 -5.46 7.14 24.80
C LEU A 377 -6.73 6.29 24.70
N GLY A 378 -6.62 4.95 24.72
CA GLY A 378 -7.76 4.05 24.64
C GLY A 378 -8.55 4.15 23.32
N ASN A 379 -7.87 4.48 22.20
CA ASN A 379 -8.50 4.68 20.91
C ASN A 379 -8.70 3.39 20.10
N MET A 380 -8.17 2.26 20.58
CA MET A 380 -8.25 0.98 19.87
C MET A 380 -9.62 0.31 20.04
N GLY A 381 -10.11 -0.30 18.94
CA GLY A 381 -11.43 -0.95 18.92
C GLY A 381 -12.61 0.00 18.90
N LYS A 382 -12.39 1.27 18.62
CA LYS A 382 -13.44 2.32 18.55
C LYS A 382 -13.59 2.82 17.12
N SER A 383 -14.83 3.06 16.68
CA SER A 383 -15.10 3.75 15.42
C SER A 383 -14.56 5.18 15.50
N GLY A 384 -13.88 5.63 14.46
CA GLY A 384 -13.17 6.91 14.43
C GLY A 384 -11.84 6.94 15.18
N GLY A 385 -11.45 5.84 15.81
CA GLY A 385 -10.15 5.68 16.47
C GLY A 385 -9.14 4.89 15.64
N GLY A 386 -8.33 4.09 16.33
CA GLY A 386 -7.42 3.13 15.73
C GLY A 386 -6.20 3.72 15.04
N THR A 387 -5.50 2.83 14.32
CA THR A 387 -4.34 3.15 13.49
C THR A 387 -4.65 2.93 12.02
N ASN A 388 -4.58 3.99 11.25
CA ASN A 388 -4.91 4.00 9.84
C ASN A 388 -3.63 4.09 8.99
N ILE A 389 -3.24 2.96 8.41
CA ILE A 389 -2.00 2.82 7.66
C ILE A 389 -2.28 3.02 6.17
N PHE A 390 -1.94 4.20 5.64
CA PHE A 390 -2.16 4.51 4.24
C PHE A 390 -1.06 3.90 3.38
N ARG A 391 -1.25 2.63 3.00
CA ARG A 391 -0.31 1.90 2.16
C ARG A 391 -0.33 2.43 0.72
N GLY A 392 0.79 2.29 0.00
CA GLY A 392 0.92 2.87 -1.34
C GLY A 392 0.06 2.18 -2.38
N HIS A 393 0.21 0.86 -2.50
CA HIS A 393 -0.50 0.09 -3.54
C HIS A 393 -1.88 -0.37 -3.09
N ASP A 394 -2.74 -0.63 -4.07
CA ASP A 394 -4.14 -1.02 -3.91
C ASP A 394 -4.31 -2.29 -3.09
N ASN A 395 -3.53 -3.34 -3.36
CA ASN A 395 -3.65 -4.63 -2.66
C ASN A 395 -2.38 -5.05 -1.90
N VAL A 396 -1.57 -4.10 -1.45
CA VAL A 396 -0.37 -4.45 -0.67
C VAL A 396 -0.73 -5.19 0.64
N GLN A 397 -1.87 -4.89 1.24
CA GLN A 397 -2.37 -5.60 2.41
C GLN A 397 -2.70 -7.06 2.05
N GLY A 398 -3.54 -7.31 1.04
CA GLY A 398 -3.93 -8.66 0.64
C GLY A 398 -2.75 -9.49 0.16
N ALA A 399 -1.86 -8.94 -0.67
CA ALA A 399 -0.65 -9.64 -1.11
C ALA A 399 0.28 -10.02 0.07
N THR A 400 0.30 -9.19 1.13
CA THR A 400 1.04 -9.49 2.36
C THR A 400 0.32 -10.57 3.18
N ASP A 401 -1.00 -10.53 3.30
CA ASP A 401 -1.81 -11.52 4.04
C ASP A 401 -1.74 -12.91 3.38
N PHE A 402 -1.69 -12.97 2.05
CA PHE A 402 -1.43 -14.20 1.30
C PHE A 402 0.06 -14.57 1.23
N CYS A 403 0.89 -13.78 1.88
CA CYS A 403 2.32 -14.05 2.13
C CYS A 403 3.14 -14.36 0.86
N ILE A 404 3.10 -13.45 -0.12
CA ILE A 404 4.17 -13.39 -1.11
C ILE A 404 5.41 -12.87 -0.36
N LEU A 405 5.93 -13.68 0.53
CA LEU A 405 7.00 -13.33 1.45
C LEU A 405 7.99 -14.49 1.57
N SER A 406 9.26 -14.17 1.73
CA SER A 406 10.33 -15.17 1.84
C SER A 406 10.33 -15.95 3.16
N HIS A 407 9.53 -15.57 4.15
CA HIS A 407 9.62 -16.12 5.52
C HIS A 407 8.29 -16.60 6.10
N SER A 408 7.22 -16.63 5.29
CA SER A 408 5.88 -16.99 5.78
C SER A 408 5.06 -17.73 4.73
N LEU A 409 4.12 -18.53 5.20
CA LEU A 409 3.02 -19.14 4.44
C LEU A 409 1.76 -18.27 4.60
N PRO A 410 0.74 -18.41 3.74
CA PRO A 410 -0.47 -17.59 3.79
C PRO A 410 -1.07 -17.48 5.20
N GLY A 411 -1.61 -16.30 5.54
CA GLY A 411 -2.12 -16.03 6.89
C GLY A 411 -1.02 -15.84 7.95
N TYR A 412 0.19 -15.48 7.54
CA TYR A 412 1.36 -15.27 8.41
C TYR A 412 1.80 -16.52 9.18
N TYR A 413 1.46 -17.71 8.69
CA TYR A 413 2.07 -18.92 9.19
C TYR A 413 3.57 -18.90 8.94
N GLY A 414 4.36 -19.27 9.96
CA GLY A 414 5.81 -19.41 9.79
C GLY A 414 6.17 -20.60 8.88
N LEU A 415 7.45 -20.93 8.84
CA LEU A 415 7.99 -22.03 8.01
C LEU A 415 8.27 -23.30 8.83
N SER A 416 7.65 -23.46 10.00
CA SER A 416 7.81 -24.67 10.80
C SER A 416 7.20 -25.90 10.12
N ALA A 417 7.65 -27.10 10.46
CA ALA A 417 7.08 -28.34 9.94
C ALA A 417 5.57 -28.44 10.17
N GLY A 418 5.08 -27.93 11.32
CA GLY A 418 3.64 -27.88 11.60
C GLY A 418 2.86 -26.98 10.64
N ALA A 419 3.41 -25.81 10.30
CA ALA A 419 2.82 -24.89 9.33
C ALA A 419 2.78 -25.51 7.93
N TRP A 420 3.84 -26.15 7.50
CA TRP A 420 3.90 -26.86 6.21
C TRP A 420 2.91 -28.05 6.15
N LYS A 421 2.80 -28.86 7.22
CA LYS A 421 1.80 -29.92 7.29
C LYS A 421 0.38 -29.38 7.19
N HIS A 422 0.11 -28.24 7.85
CA HIS A 422 -1.19 -27.58 7.74
C HIS A 422 -1.49 -27.17 6.30
N TRP A 423 -0.58 -26.45 5.65
CA TRP A 423 -0.78 -25.95 4.29
C TRP A 423 -0.76 -27.05 3.23
N SER A 424 0.05 -28.12 3.39
CA SER A 424 -0.02 -29.29 2.52
C SER A 424 -1.42 -29.90 2.54
N ARG A 425 -2.02 -30.06 3.74
CA ARG A 425 -3.40 -30.54 3.87
C ARG A 425 -4.43 -29.58 3.23
N VAL A 426 -4.28 -28.26 3.41
CA VAL A 426 -5.16 -27.26 2.77
C VAL A 426 -5.07 -27.31 1.26
N TRP A 427 -3.91 -27.62 0.73
CA TRP A 427 -3.68 -27.75 -0.72
C TRP A 427 -4.05 -29.12 -1.27
N ASP A 428 -4.52 -30.05 -0.44
CA ASP A 428 -4.81 -31.46 -0.77
C ASP A 428 -3.57 -32.16 -1.38
N LEU A 429 -2.43 -32.02 -0.71
CA LEU A 429 -1.13 -32.56 -1.12
C LEU A 429 -0.49 -33.36 0.02
N ASP A 430 0.24 -34.40 -0.34
CA ASP A 430 1.09 -35.14 0.60
C ASP A 430 2.25 -34.26 1.10
N TYR A 431 2.44 -34.25 2.42
CA TYR A 431 3.49 -33.43 3.05
C TYR A 431 4.91 -33.87 2.64
N GLU A 432 5.17 -35.16 2.54
CA GLU A 432 6.50 -35.64 2.16
C GLU A 432 6.79 -35.34 0.69
N TRP A 433 5.77 -35.37 -0.18
CA TRP A 433 5.91 -34.89 -1.54
C TRP A 433 6.27 -33.39 -1.61
N VAL A 434 5.57 -32.54 -0.86
CA VAL A 434 5.89 -31.10 -0.79
C VAL A 434 7.31 -30.88 -0.27
N LYS A 435 7.69 -31.59 0.79
CA LYS A 435 9.04 -31.55 1.36
C LYS A 435 10.11 -31.99 0.35
N GLY A 436 9.81 -33.00 -0.46
CA GLY A 436 10.71 -33.49 -1.51
C GLY A 436 10.92 -32.51 -2.68
N ARG A 437 10.13 -31.43 -2.77
CA ARG A 437 10.32 -30.36 -3.77
C ARG A 437 11.48 -29.44 -3.41
N PHE A 438 11.78 -29.28 -2.12
CA PHE A 438 12.86 -28.45 -1.62
C PHE A 438 14.20 -29.20 -1.63
N ASP A 439 15.28 -28.47 -1.75
CA ASP A 439 16.60 -29.01 -1.49
C ASP A 439 16.72 -29.42 -0.02
N GLN A 440 17.10 -30.65 0.23
CA GLN A 440 17.25 -31.21 1.57
C GLN A 440 18.65 -30.99 2.15
N ALA A 441 19.55 -30.28 1.43
CA ALA A 441 20.83 -29.87 1.98
C ALA A 441 20.61 -28.88 3.13
N SER A 442 21.38 -29.00 4.21
CA SER A 442 21.34 -28.02 5.29
C SER A 442 22.08 -26.76 4.87
N TYR A 443 21.39 -25.61 4.97
CA TYR A 443 21.99 -24.31 4.66
C TYR A 443 22.53 -23.60 5.90
N GLU A 444 21.83 -23.76 7.01
CA GLU A 444 22.13 -23.11 8.28
C GLU A 444 21.89 -24.09 9.44
N GLY A 445 22.45 -23.77 10.59
CA GLY A 445 22.23 -24.52 11.82
C GLY A 445 23.45 -25.35 12.20
N THR A 446 23.33 -26.13 13.27
CA THR A 446 24.34 -27.06 13.73
C THR A 446 24.03 -28.48 13.25
N ALA A 447 25.00 -29.39 13.33
CA ALA A 447 24.76 -30.80 13.05
C ALA A 447 23.62 -31.40 13.92
N GLU A 448 23.40 -30.85 15.13
CA GLU A 448 22.35 -31.27 16.06
C GLU A 448 20.98 -30.64 15.72
N LYS A 449 20.97 -29.45 15.10
CA LYS A 449 19.76 -28.72 14.71
C LYS A 449 19.90 -28.15 13.28
N PRO A 450 19.92 -29.00 12.26
CA PRO A 450 20.07 -28.55 10.88
C PRO A 450 18.81 -27.78 10.45
N LYS A 451 19.03 -26.71 9.69
CA LYS A 451 17.95 -25.98 9.02
C LYS A 451 17.99 -26.27 7.52
N TYR A 452 16.90 -26.78 7.00
CA TYR A 452 16.71 -27.06 5.57
C TYR A 452 16.00 -25.89 4.88
N ALA A 453 16.17 -25.78 3.57
CA ALA A 453 15.53 -24.76 2.75
C ALA A 453 14.03 -24.59 3.03
N MET A 454 13.29 -25.67 3.17
CA MET A 454 11.87 -25.67 3.47
C MET A 454 11.52 -24.91 4.77
N ASN A 455 12.38 -24.98 5.78
CA ASN A 455 12.17 -24.40 7.11
C ASN A 455 12.91 -23.06 7.31
N SER A 456 13.73 -22.68 6.34
CA SER A 456 14.51 -21.45 6.36
C SER A 456 13.85 -20.35 5.55
N ALA A 457 14.00 -19.10 6.00
CA ALA A 457 13.57 -17.96 5.21
C ALA A 457 14.40 -17.88 3.92
N GLY A 458 13.74 -17.62 2.82
CA GLY A 458 14.41 -17.30 1.56
C GLY A 458 15.00 -15.89 1.58
N ILE A 459 15.67 -15.51 0.51
CA ILE A 459 16.26 -14.18 0.33
C ILE A 459 15.14 -13.14 0.20
N PRO A 460 15.10 -12.08 1.04
CA PRO A 460 14.12 -11.00 0.88
C PRO A 460 14.47 -10.09 -0.30
N VAL A 461 13.48 -9.38 -0.86
CA VAL A 461 13.68 -8.48 -2.01
C VAL A 461 14.71 -7.37 -1.76
N SER A 462 14.97 -7.01 -0.52
CA SER A 462 16.03 -6.04 -0.17
C SER A 462 17.45 -6.60 -0.37
N ARG A 463 17.60 -7.92 -0.53
CA ARG A 463 18.88 -8.62 -0.63
C ARG A 463 19.03 -9.57 -1.83
N TRP A 464 18.07 -9.56 -2.78
CA TRP A 464 18.19 -10.42 -3.96
C TRP A 464 19.47 -10.15 -4.76
N ILE A 465 19.97 -8.91 -4.75
CA ILE A 465 21.23 -8.50 -5.40
C ILE A 465 22.39 -9.29 -4.81
N ASP A 466 22.43 -9.42 -3.47
CA ASP A 466 23.45 -10.21 -2.77
C ASP A 466 23.34 -11.69 -3.19
N GLY A 467 22.10 -12.20 -3.29
CA GLY A 467 21.85 -13.56 -3.77
C GLY A 467 22.40 -13.86 -5.17
N VAL A 468 22.60 -12.84 -6.00
CA VAL A 468 23.18 -12.96 -7.35
C VAL A 468 24.68 -12.70 -7.35
N LEU A 469 25.15 -11.66 -6.63
CA LEU A 469 26.50 -11.11 -6.77
C LEU A 469 27.50 -11.61 -5.74
N GLU A 470 27.06 -11.94 -4.52
CA GLU A 470 27.92 -12.40 -3.44
C GLU A 470 28.46 -13.81 -3.70
N GLU A 471 29.59 -14.13 -3.10
CA GLU A 471 30.08 -15.51 -3.05
C GLU A 471 29.05 -16.39 -2.32
N LYS A 472 28.80 -17.60 -2.85
CA LYS A 472 27.75 -18.49 -2.33
C LYS A 472 27.89 -18.81 -0.83
N ASP A 473 29.12 -18.83 -0.31
CA ASP A 473 29.39 -19.08 1.11
C ASP A 473 28.93 -17.93 2.03
N ASN A 474 28.66 -16.74 1.47
CA ASN A 474 28.14 -15.56 2.17
C ASN A 474 26.60 -15.47 2.11
N ILE A 475 25.97 -16.34 1.34
CA ILE A 475 24.52 -16.47 1.29
C ILE A 475 24.12 -17.82 1.88
N ALA A 476 23.08 -17.83 2.69
CA ALA A 476 22.61 -19.06 3.35
C ALA A 476 21.82 -19.94 2.36
N GLN A 477 22.43 -20.30 1.24
CA GLN A 477 21.85 -21.14 0.17
C GLN A 477 22.93 -21.96 -0.54
N LYS A 478 22.49 -23.02 -1.22
CA LYS A 478 23.40 -23.94 -1.94
C LYS A 478 24.12 -23.26 -3.10
N ASP A 479 23.37 -22.46 -3.87
CA ASP A 479 23.85 -21.77 -5.07
C ASP A 479 23.28 -20.35 -5.17
N ASN A 480 23.91 -19.52 -6.00
CA ASN A 480 23.44 -18.19 -6.31
C ASN A 480 22.10 -18.21 -7.07
N ILE A 481 21.38 -17.10 -7.04
CA ILE A 481 20.23 -16.85 -7.89
C ILE A 481 20.73 -16.74 -9.34
N ARG A 482 20.18 -17.56 -10.23
CA ARG A 482 20.50 -17.64 -11.66
C ARG A 482 19.34 -17.20 -12.55
N ALA A 483 18.10 -17.34 -12.07
CA ALA A 483 16.91 -16.89 -12.77
C ALA A 483 16.02 -16.03 -11.89
N MET A 484 15.31 -15.08 -12.51
CA MET A 484 14.34 -14.23 -11.82
C MET A 484 13.06 -14.10 -12.64
N VAL A 485 11.93 -14.32 -11.98
CA VAL A 485 10.60 -13.92 -12.48
C VAL A 485 10.20 -12.64 -11.78
N LEU A 486 10.09 -11.55 -12.54
CA LEU A 486 9.75 -10.23 -12.06
C LEU A 486 8.36 -9.88 -12.58
N TRP A 487 7.35 -9.92 -11.70
CA TRP A 487 5.96 -9.74 -12.08
C TRP A 487 5.33 -8.52 -11.41
N GLY A 488 5.05 -7.50 -12.21
CA GLY A 488 4.40 -6.26 -11.76
C GLY A 488 5.20 -5.50 -10.68
N HIS A 489 6.53 -5.52 -10.79
CA HIS A 489 7.44 -4.89 -9.85
C HIS A 489 8.43 -3.99 -10.58
N ALA A 490 8.54 -2.72 -10.16
CA ALA A 490 9.46 -1.76 -10.74
C ALA A 490 10.78 -1.75 -9.97
N PRO A 491 11.83 -2.43 -10.46
CA PRO A 491 13.11 -2.53 -9.74
C PRO A 491 13.81 -1.19 -9.54
N ASN A 492 13.59 -0.22 -10.43
CA ASN A 492 14.11 1.15 -10.30
C ASN A 492 13.60 1.92 -9.07
N SER A 493 12.58 1.40 -8.36
CA SER A 493 12.11 1.94 -7.08
C SER A 493 12.89 1.41 -5.87
N GLN A 494 13.81 0.48 -6.07
CA GLN A 494 14.66 -0.09 -5.03
C GLN A 494 15.96 0.69 -4.89
N SER A 495 16.68 0.48 -3.77
CA SER A 495 18.03 0.99 -3.56
C SER A 495 19.07 0.20 -4.39
N ARG A 496 20.32 0.70 -4.43
CA ARG A 496 21.46 0.00 -5.06
C ARG A 496 21.34 -0.15 -6.59
N GLY A 497 20.82 0.88 -7.29
CA GLY A 497 20.51 0.80 -8.74
C GLY A 497 21.67 0.37 -9.64
N LEU A 498 22.93 0.75 -9.34
CA LEU A 498 24.09 0.33 -10.14
C LEU A 498 24.40 -1.18 -9.94
N GLU A 499 24.22 -1.69 -8.73
CA GLU A 499 24.44 -3.11 -8.44
C GLU A 499 23.30 -3.96 -8.99
N GLN A 500 22.06 -3.43 -9.00
CA GLN A 500 20.94 -4.10 -9.66
C GLN A 500 21.25 -4.38 -11.14
N LYS A 501 21.80 -3.38 -11.85
CA LYS A 501 22.17 -3.57 -13.26
C LYS A 501 23.17 -4.72 -13.42
N LYS A 502 24.22 -4.74 -12.61
CA LYS A 502 25.22 -5.82 -12.61
C LYS A 502 24.58 -7.18 -12.28
N ALA A 503 23.64 -7.20 -11.34
CA ALA A 503 22.95 -8.43 -10.98
C ALA A 503 22.06 -8.94 -12.12
N PHE A 504 21.30 -8.07 -12.79
CA PHE A 504 20.50 -8.46 -13.96
C PHE A 504 21.37 -8.99 -15.12
N GLU A 505 22.53 -8.38 -15.35
CA GLU A 505 23.47 -8.82 -16.40
C GLU A 505 24.08 -10.19 -16.10
N LYS A 506 24.12 -10.63 -14.84
CA LYS A 506 24.68 -11.93 -14.40
C LYS A 506 23.64 -13.07 -14.41
N LEU A 507 22.35 -12.76 -14.52
CA LEU A 507 21.31 -13.79 -14.57
C LEU A 507 21.35 -14.58 -15.89
N ASP A 508 21.15 -15.88 -15.83
CA ASP A 508 20.97 -16.74 -17.02
C ASP A 508 19.59 -16.52 -17.65
N LEU A 509 18.58 -16.21 -16.82
CA LEU A 509 17.20 -15.97 -17.29
C LEU A 509 16.55 -14.84 -16.49
N LEU A 510 16.04 -13.83 -17.19
CA LEU A 510 15.18 -12.80 -16.62
C LEU A 510 13.83 -12.77 -17.34
N VAL A 511 12.77 -13.10 -16.62
CA VAL A 511 11.39 -13.02 -17.09
C VAL A 511 10.70 -11.83 -16.47
N VAL A 512 10.18 -10.92 -17.31
CA VAL A 512 9.45 -9.73 -16.85
C VAL A 512 7.99 -9.84 -17.32
N ILE A 513 7.06 -9.76 -16.38
CA ILE A 513 5.62 -9.76 -16.63
C ILE A 513 5.08 -8.41 -16.19
N ASP A 514 4.82 -7.54 -17.17
CA ASP A 514 4.38 -6.16 -16.95
C ASP A 514 3.45 -5.73 -18.08
N PRO A 515 2.50 -4.82 -17.87
CA PRO A 515 1.63 -4.32 -18.93
C PRO A 515 2.32 -3.44 -19.98
N TYR A 516 3.54 -2.87 -19.69
CA TYR A 516 4.26 -1.94 -20.56
C TYR A 516 5.69 -2.36 -20.84
#